data_430eed7cb197bdae373e61f6ee5ff8de
#
_entry.id   430eed7cb197bdae373e61f6ee5ff8de
#
_cell.length_a   1.000
_cell.length_b   1.000
_cell.length_c   1.000
_cell.angle_alpha   90.00
_cell.angle_beta   90.00
_cell.angle_gamma   90.00
#
_symmetry.space_group_name_H-M   'P 1'
#
loop_
_entity.id
_entity.type
_entity.pdbx_description
1 polymer ?
#
loop_
_entity_poly.entity_id
_entity_poly.type
_entity_poly.pdbx_seq_one_letter_code
_entity_poly.pdbx_strand_id
1 'polypeptide(L)'
;MLSISRPAALALALVLLPWAGARASNTPGVASEEHGAVTDPISGKAHYALRDGLRVYLWEKHKAGLEDSFGVSGKVALLVHGGTWSGRPDFDLQIRDYSLMDLLAANGYDVWAIDIHGYGHSDKTDKDWSGVQSAAADIDAAVEYITKLRGVSKVDLLGWSAGTQRAGLYAMQHPERVGKLVLYAPQWKGAAEYRERVRKRIENGGKPLGQYRINTEVAARSDFVEGELALHPQFEEDVVALYVREALQTDPQSPNAFVDFSNLPILDPLRITVPTMIIFGEYDYFAKEEDLLPFFSQLKTRDKRFVLLPHGGHALILEKDHRRFQQEVLSFFDRP
;
A
#
# COMPACT_ATOMS: atom_id res chain seq x y z
N MET A 1 -17.74 62.51 15.92
CA MET A 1 -16.43 63.18 16.03
C MET A 1 -15.55 62.34 16.93
N LEU A 2 -14.71 61.51 16.39
CA LEU A 2 -13.60 60.87 17.10
C LEU A 2 -12.51 60.55 16.07
N SER A 3 -11.36 61.13 16.32
CA SER A 3 -10.17 61.27 15.50
C SER A 3 -9.43 59.96 15.38
N ILE A 4 -9.03 59.57 14.15
CA ILE A 4 -8.15 58.42 13.85
C ILE A 4 -6.72 58.94 13.75
N SER A 5 -5.86 58.54 14.68
CA SER A 5 -4.41 58.80 14.63
C SER A 5 -3.69 57.64 13.92
N ARG A 6 -2.88 57.97 12.92
CA ARG A 6 -1.96 57.07 12.20
C ARG A 6 -0.67 56.89 13.02
N PRO A 7 -0.05 55.70 13.02
CA PRO A 7 1.33 55.55 13.48
C PRO A 7 2.34 55.76 12.34
N ALA A 8 3.47 56.33 12.72
CA ALA A 8 4.59 56.74 11.90
C ALA A 8 5.42 55.57 11.36
N ALA A 9 5.92 55.75 10.13
CA ALA A 9 6.88 54.86 9.50
C ALA A 9 8.30 55.10 10.06
N LEU A 10 8.94 54.02 10.51
CA LEU A 10 10.34 54.01 10.94
C LEU A 10 11.21 53.62 9.73
N ALA A 11 12.04 54.56 9.27
CA ALA A 11 13.03 54.34 8.22
C ALA A 11 14.30 53.74 8.82
N LEU A 12 14.71 52.55 8.34
CA LEU A 12 15.97 51.90 8.71
C LEU A 12 17.05 52.30 7.70
N ALA A 13 18.07 53.04 8.16
CA ALA A 13 19.22 53.40 7.34
C ALA A 13 20.24 52.26 7.32
N LEU A 14 20.57 51.81 6.10
CA LEU A 14 21.68 50.87 5.86
C LEU A 14 22.99 51.63 5.84
N VAL A 15 23.90 51.30 6.76
CA VAL A 15 25.29 51.75 6.74
C VAL A 15 26.14 50.73 5.97
N LEU A 16 26.67 51.15 4.81
CA LEU A 16 27.64 50.37 4.05
C LEU A 16 29.05 50.67 4.54
N LEU A 17 29.76 49.67 5.06
CA LEU A 17 31.19 49.71 5.33
C LEU A 17 31.97 49.04 4.17
N PRO A 18 33.11 49.61 3.72
CA PRO A 18 33.90 49.03 2.65
C PRO A 18 34.77 47.86 3.15
N TRP A 19 34.74 46.75 2.45
CA TRP A 19 35.57 45.57 2.72
C TRP A 19 36.90 45.70 2.02
N ALA A 20 37.97 45.76 2.80
CA ALA A 20 39.35 45.78 2.32
C ALA A 20 39.76 44.35 1.86
N GLY A 21 40.39 44.28 0.68
CA GLY A 21 40.82 43.05 0.05
C GLY A 21 41.88 42.28 0.84
N ALA A 22 41.71 40.95 0.92
CA ALA A 22 42.72 39.99 1.32
C ALA A 22 43.25 39.24 0.07
N ARG A 23 44.59 39.19 -0.03
CA ARG A 23 45.35 38.55 -1.08
C ARG A 23 45.15 37.05 -1.05
N ALA A 24 44.93 36.44 -2.24
CA ALA A 24 44.91 35.00 -2.44
C ALA A 24 46.32 34.39 -2.19
N SER A 25 46.42 33.39 -1.32
CA SER A 25 47.52 32.45 -1.25
C SER A 25 47.14 31.21 -2.05
N ASN A 26 47.92 30.90 -3.08
CA ASN A 26 47.83 29.64 -3.84
C ASN A 26 48.33 28.49 -2.95
N THR A 27 47.41 27.64 -2.55
CA THR A 27 47.71 26.28 -2.08
C THR A 27 47.18 25.30 -3.13
N PRO A 28 47.98 24.25 -3.49
CA PRO A 28 47.50 23.28 -4.50
C PRO A 28 46.32 22.50 -3.95
N GLY A 29 45.20 22.54 -4.69
CA GLY A 29 43.99 21.83 -4.28
C GLY A 29 44.22 20.33 -4.31
N VAL A 30 43.96 19.70 -3.16
CA VAL A 30 43.68 18.29 -3.06
C VAL A 30 42.30 18.13 -3.73
N ALA A 31 42.28 17.46 -4.88
CA ALA A 31 41.03 17.04 -5.52
C ALA A 31 40.29 16.14 -4.53
N SER A 32 39.22 16.65 -3.96
CA SER A 32 38.23 15.80 -3.30
C SER A 32 37.58 14.97 -4.42
N GLU A 33 37.96 13.71 -4.49
CA GLU A 33 37.16 12.70 -5.18
C GLU A 33 35.79 12.68 -4.50
N GLU A 34 34.80 13.34 -5.10
CA GLU A 34 33.42 13.06 -4.83
C GLU A 34 33.19 11.58 -5.23
N HIS A 35 33.33 10.70 -4.26
CA HIS A 35 32.76 9.37 -4.36
C HIS A 35 31.23 9.59 -4.38
N GLY A 36 30.68 9.78 -5.58
CA GLY A 36 29.27 9.61 -5.82
C GLY A 36 28.92 8.22 -5.29
N ALA A 37 28.11 8.18 -4.22
CA ALA A 37 27.58 6.92 -3.73
C ALA A 37 26.88 6.23 -4.89
N VAL A 38 27.51 5.19 -5.46
CA VAL A 38 26.85 4.29 -6.40
C VAL A 38 25.75 3.62 -5.57
N THR A 39 24.54 4.11 -5.70
CA THR A 39 23.39 3.44 -5.11
C THR A 39 23.22 2.15 -5.89
N ASP A 40 23.39 1.02 -5.21
CA ASP A 40 23.15 -0.29 -5.81
C ASP A 40 21.78 -0.30 -6.51
N PRO A 41 21.70 -0.73 -7.78
CA PRO A 41 20.46 -0.67 -8.51
C PRO A 41 19.41 -1.57 -7.87
N ILE A 42 18.16 -1.08 -7.79
CA ILE A 42 17.03 -1.92 -7.41
C ILE A 42 16.70 -2.79 -8.61
N SER A 43 16.70 -4.10 -8.41
CA SER A 43 16.36 -5.08 -9.45
C SER A 43 14.96 -5.65 -9.20
N GLY A 44 14.20 -5.87 -10.29
CA GLY A 44 12.92 -6.55 -10.23
C GLY A 44 12.98 -7.90 -10.91
N LYS A 45 12.27 -8.91 -10.36
CA LYS A 45 12.24 -10.28 -10.87
C LYS A 45 10.88 -10.94 -10.70
N ALA A 46 10.45 -11.67 -11.72
CA ALA A 46 9.22 -12.45 -11.69
C ALA A 46 9.47 -13.87 -11.17
N HIS A 47 8.58 -14.34 -10.31
CA HIS A 47 8.58 -15.70 -9.77
C HIS A 47 7.18 -16.30 -9.80
N TYR A 48 7.09 -17.59 -9.56
CA TYR A 48 5.83 -18.31 -9.42
C TYR A 48 5.90 -19.27 -8.24
N ALA A 49 5.00 -19.09 -7.27
CA ALA A 49 4.69 -20.11 -6.29
C ALA A 49 3.65 -21.09 -6.88
N LEU A 50 3.58 -22.29 -6.33
CA LEU A 50 2.61 -23.31 -6.77
C LEU A 50 1.61 -23.58 -5.64
N ARG A 51 0.32 -23.43 -5.93
CA ARG A 51 -0.78 -23.83 -5.06
C ARG A 51 -1.68 -24.83 -5.80
N ASP A 52 -1.69 -26.09 -5.40
CA ASP A 52 -2.53 -27.13 -5.98
C ASP A 52 -2.46 -27.19 -7.52
N GLY A 53 -1.27 -26.95 -8.08
CA GLY A 53 -1.02 -26.94 -9.51
C GLY A 53 -1.29 -25.60 -10.21
N LEU A 54 -1.86 -24.61 -9.53
CA LEU A 54 -1.99 -23.25 -10.03
C LEU A 54 -0.70 -22.47 -9.80
N ARG A 55 -0.27 -21.70 -10.78
CA ARG A 55 0.86 -20.76 -10.65
C ARG A 55 0.34 -19.45 -10.08
N VAL A 56 0.91 -19.04 -8.95
CA VAL A 56 0.67 -17.75 -8.29
C VAL A 56 1.87 -16.86 -8.57
N TYR A 57 1.66 -15.78 -9.29
CA TYR A 57 2.71 -14.84 -9.69
C TYR A 57 3.17 -13.99 -8.52
N LEU A 58 4.49 -13.81 -8.42
CA LEU A 58 5.15 -12.97 -7.45
C LEU A 58 6.12 -12.04 -8.18
N TRP A 59 6.02 -10.75 -7.92
CA TRP A 59 6.96 -9.74 -8.36
C TRP A 59 7.86 -9.34 -7.20
N GLU A 60 9.16 -9.58 -7.33
CA GLU A 60 10.19 -9.28 -6.33
C GLU A 60 10.92 -8.01 -6.69
N LYS A 61 11.28 -7.18 -5.67
CA LYS A 61 12.23 -6.07 -5.80
C LYS A 61 13.11 -5.96 -4.55
N HIS A 62 14.42 -5.78 -4.77
CA HIS A 62 15.40 -5.53 -3.72
C HIS A 62 16.62 -4.81 -4.29
N LYS A 63 17.48 -4.26 -3.43
CA LYS A 63 18.81 -3.79 -3.84
C LYS A 63 19.66 -4.98 -4.26
N ALA A 64 20.37 -4.81 -5.37
CA ALA A 64 21.35 -5.80 -5.83
C ALA A 64 22.41 -6.05 -4.75
N GLY A 65 22.85 -7.30 -4.60
CA GLY A 65 23.86 -7.71 -3.65
C GLY A 65 23.38 -7.94 -2.22
N LEU A 66 22.07 -7.81 -1.94
CA LEU A 66 21.52 -8.10 -0.61
C LEU A 66 20.92 -9.51 -0.48
N GLU A 67 20.91 -10.31 -1.55
CA GLU A 67 20.21 -11.59 -1.64
C GLU A 67 20.55 -12.55 -0.48
N ASP A 68 21.83 -12.63 -0.10
CA ASP A 68 22.30 -13.49 0.97
C ASP A 68 22.10 -12.89 2.39
N SER A 69 21.72 -11.62 2.48
CA SER A 69 21.58 -10.92 3.76
C SER A 69 20.19 -11.05 4.37
N PHE A 70 19.16 -11.36 3.58
CA PHE A 70 17.77 -11.38 4.03
C PHE A 70 17.50 -12.44 5.08
N GLY A 71 18.18 -13.58 5.01
CA GLY A 71 18.11 -14.63 6.04
C GLY A 71 18.56 -14.16 7.44
N VAL A 72 19.44 -13.17 7.50
CA VAL A 72 19.95 -12.58 8.75
C VAL A 72 19.15 -11.35 9.17
N SER A 73 18.87 -10.46 8.22
CA SER A 73 18.15 -9.21 8.51
C SER A 73 16.67 -9.43 8.83
N GLY A 74 16.07 -10.47 8.26
CA GLY A 74 14.63 -10.72 8.35
C GLY A 74 13.76 -9.66 7.66
N LYS A 75 14.35 -8.72 6.89
CA LYS A 75 13.62 -7.66 6.18
C LYS A 75 13.00 -8.20 4.89
N VAL A 76 11.91 -8.93 5.03
CA VAL A 76 11.15 -9.51 3.92
C VAL A 76 9.68 -9.14 4.05
N ALA A 77 9.12 -8.52 3.00
CA ALA A 77 7.74 -8.04 3.01
C ALA A 77 6.95 -8.57 1.79
N LEU A 78 5.69 -8.98 2.02
CA LEU A 78 4.75 -9.39 0.99
C LEU A 78 3.55 -8.45 0.97
N LEU A 79 3.29 -7.85 -0.20
CA LEU A 79 2.21 -6.89 -0.45
C LEU A 79 1.06 -7.60 -1.17
N VAL A 80 -0.15 -7.47 -0.65
CA VAL A 80 -1.38 -8.13 -1.12
C VAL A 80 -2.35 -7.09 -1.65
N HIS A 81 -2.60 -7.12 -2.95
CA HIS A 81 -3.41 -6.14 -3.69
C HIS A 81 -4.89 -6.12 -3.31
N GLY A 82 -5.56 -5.05 -3.72
CA GLY A 82 -6.99 -4.79 -3.52
C GLY A 82 -7.94 -5.71 -4.30
N GLY A 83 -9.18 -5.27 -4.43
CA GLY A 83 -10.28 -6.10 -4.93
C GLY A 83 -10.44 -6.17 -6.44
N THR A 84 -9.69 -5.38 -7.22
CA THR A 84 -9.94 -5.21 -8.66
C THR A 84 -8.68 -5.39 -9.50
N TRP A 85 -7.54 -4.97 -8.99
CA TRP A 85 -6.28 -4.87 -9.71
C TRP A 85 -5.21 -5.76 -9.07
N SER A 86 -4.20 -6.11 -9.85
CA SER A 86 -3.06 -6.93 -9.42
C SER A 86 -1.97 -6.11 -8.71
N GLY A 87 -0.95 -6.81 -8.20
CA GLY A 87 0.02 -6.21 -7.29
C GLY A 87 0.90 -5.12 -7.89
N ARG A 88 1.32 -5.22 -9.15
CA ARG A 88 2.25 -4.23 -9.72
C ARG A 88 1.63 -2.84 -9.90
N PRO A 89 0.46 -2.66 -10.52
CA PRO A 89 -0.17 -1.35 -10.56
C PRO A 89 -0.39 -0.75 -9.17
N ASP A 90 -0.76 -1.58 -8.19
CA ASP A 90 -1.08 -1.15 -6.84
C ASP A 90 0.16 -0.70 -6.04
N PHE A 91 1.31 -1.37 -6.19
CA PHE A 91 2.45 -1.18 -5.30
C PHE A 91 3.76 -0.77 -5.99
N ASP A 92 3.86 -0.94 -7.29
CA ASP A 92 5.10 -0.70 -8.05
C ASP A 92 4.88 0.21 -9.26
N LEU A 93 4.05 1.25 -9.11
CA LEU A 93 3.80 2.21 -10.19
C LEU A 93 5.06 3.03 -10.47
N GLN A 94 5.64 2.88 -11.67
CA GLN A 94 6.93 3.43 -12.04
C GLN A 94 6.81 4.88 -12.55
N ILE A 95 6.47 5.78 -11.62
CA ILE A 95 6.43 7.22 -11.85
C ILE A 95 6.94 7.94 -10.60
N ARG A 96 7.96 8.78 -10.77
CA ARG A 96 8.58 9.52 -9.65
C ARG A 96 8.91 8.60 -8.46
N ASP A 97 8.38 8.89 -7.28
CA ASP A 97 8.58 8.16 -6.03
C ASP A 97 7.30 7.47 -5.51
N TYR A 98 6.39 7.13 -6.44
CA TYR A 98 5.12 6.48 -6.09
C TYR A 98 5.26 4.98 -5.80
N SER A 99 6.33 4.32 -6.24
CA SER A 99 6.52 2.90 -5.94
C SER A 99 6.85 2.66 -4.47
N LEU A 100 5.90 2.05 -3.74
CA LEU A 100 6.17 1.56 -2.38
C LEU A 100 7.24 0.47 -2.38
N MET A 101 7.28 -0.36 -3.44
CA MET A 101 8.29 -1.41 -3.56
C MET A 101 9.69 -0.82 -3.69
N ASP A 102 9.88 0.26 -4.47
CA ASP A 102 11.17 0.94 -4.57
C ASP A 102 11.59 1.56 -3.24
N LEU A 103 10.67 2.18 -2.51
CA LEU A 103 10.97 2.74 -1.19
C LEU A 103 11.46 1.65 -0.22
N LEU A 104 10.72 0.55 -0.11
CA LEU A 104 11.07 -0.53 0.82
C LEU A 104 12.39 -1.20 0.39
N ALA A 105 12.58 -1.47 -0.90
CA ALA A 105 13.83 -2.02 -1.44
C ALA A 105 15.02 -1.09 -1.17
N ALA A 106 14.85 0.23 -1.36
CA ALA A 106 15.88 1.22 -1.04
C ALA A 106 16.28 1.22 0.45
N ASN A 107 15.38 0.79 1.34
CA ASN A 107 15.60 0.64 2.79
C ASN A 107 16.00 -0.78 3.22
N GLY A 108 16.44 -1.62 2.27
CA GLY A 108 17.02 -2.92 2.51
C GLY A 108 16.03 -4.05 2.69
N TYR A 109 14.80 -3.89 2.25
CA TYR A 109 13.80 -4.96 2.20
C TYR A 109 13.92 -5.79 0.92
N ASP A 110 13.66 -7.07 1.05
CA ASP A 110 13.21 -7.95 -0.03
C ASP A 110 11.69 -7.84 -0.12
N VAL A 111 11.21 -7.15 -1.15
CA VAL A 111 9.78 -6.78 -1.28
C VAL A 111 9.14 -7.58 -2.39
N TRP A 112 8.02 -8.19 -2.06
CA TRP A 112 7.24 -9.02 -2.96
C TRP A 112 5.84 -8.47 -3.11
N ALA A 113 5.32 -8.44 -4.34
CA ALA A 113 3.91 -8.22 -4.61
C ALA A 113 3.32 -9.49 -5.22
N ILE A 114 2.21 -9.99 -4.65
CA ILE A 114 1.50 -11.17 -5.15
C ILE A 114 0.40 -10.74 -6.12
N ASP A 115 0.20 -11.50 -7.18
CA ASP A 115 -1.07 -11.52 -7.90
C ASP A 115 -1.85 -12.74 -7.42
N ILE A 116 -2.95 -12.53 -6.69
CA ILE A 116 -3.86 -13.62 -6.31
C ILE A 116 -4.36 -14.32 -7.58
N HIS A 117 -4.58 -15.64 -7.55
CA HIS A 117 -5.08 -16.34 -8.74
C HIS A 117 -6.35 -15.68 -9.30
N GLY A 118 -6.49 -15.68 -10.62
CA GLY A 118 -7.54 -14.92 -11.31
C GLY A 118 -7.15 -13.48 -11.65
N TYR A 119 -6.14 -12.90 -10.98
CA TYR A 119 -5.62 -11.56 -11.24
C TYR A 119 -4.28 -11.61 -11.99
N GLY A 120 -3.95 -10.52 -12.65
CA GLY A 120 -2.65 -10.24 -13.23
C GLY A 120 -2.06 -11.39 -14.03
N HIS A 121 -0.84 -11.77 -13.66
CA HIS A 121 -0.05 -12.83 -14.31
C HIS A 121 -0.22 -14.19 -13.66
N SER A 122 -1.05 -14.30 -12.61
CA SER A 122 -1.40 -15.59 -12.01
C SER A 122 -2.35 -16.39 -12.90
N ASP A 123 -2.36 -17.71 -12.71
CA ASP A 123 -3.26 -18.59 -13.45
C ASP A 123 -4.73 -18.20 -13.17
N LYS A 124 -5.54 -18.26 -14.20
CA LYS A 124 -6.98 -18.02 -14.16
C LYS A 124 -7.71 -19.36 -14.30
N THR A 125 -8.71 -19.59 -13.44
CA THR A 125 -9.46 -20.84 -13.44
C THR A 125 -10.92 -20.59 -13.10
N ASP A 126 -11.81 -21.32 -13.77
CA ASP A 126 -13.24 -21.33 -13.45
C ASP A 126 -13.59 -22.32 -12.32
N LYS A 127 -12.61 -23.13 -11.87
CA LYS A 127 -12.82 -24.17 -10.87
C LYS A 127 -12.73 -23.67 -9.44
N ASP A 128 -11.99 -22.59 -9.24
CA ASP A 128 -11.75 -21.99 -7.94
C ASP A 128 -11.88 -20.47 -8.07
N TRP A 129 -12.90 -19.91 -7.44
CA TRP A 129 -13.08 -18.48 -7.40
C TRP A 129 -12.14 -17.86 -6.34
N SER A 130 -11.52 -16.72 -6.67
CA SER A 130 -10.55 -16.02 -5.83
C SER A 130 -11.22 -15.31 -4.64
N GLY A 131 -12.00 -16.04 -3.86
CA GLY A 131 -12.55 -15.56 -2.58
C GLY A 131 -11.46 -15.41 -1.50
N VAL A 132 -11.81 -14.81 -0.37
CA VAL A 132 -10.85 -14.52 0.70
C VAL A 132 -10.15 -15.79 1.22
N GLN A 133 -10.88 -16.90 1.36
CA GLN A 133 -10.30 -18.15 1.83
C GLN A 133 -9.31 -18.75 0.82
N SER A 134 -9.66 -18.73 -0.44
CA SER A 134 -8.80 -19.23 -1.54
C SER A 134 -7.57 -18.33 -1.72
N ALA A 135 -7.76 -17.02 -1.61
CA ALA A 135 -6.65 -16.05 -1.65
C ALA A 135 -5.68 -16.19 -0.45
N ALA A 136 -6.18 -16.57 0.73
CA ALA A 136 -5.31 -16.86 1.88
C ALA A 136 -4.43 -18.09 1.61
N ALA A 137 -4.93 -19.08 0.85
CA ALA A 137 -4.11 -20.24 0.41
C ALA A 137 -3.05 -19.83 -0.65
N ASP A 138 -3.33 -18.86 -1.52
CA ASP A 138 -2.31 -18.30 -2.42
C ASP A 138 -1.20 -17.58 -1.63
N ILE A 139 -1.58 -16.83 -0.59
CA ILE A 139 -0.61 -16.17 0.32
C ILE A 139 0.24 -17.23 1.02
N ASP A 140 -0.35 -18.35 1.48
CA ASP A 140 0.41 -19.43 2.11
C ASP A 140 1.46 -20.00 1.16
N ALA A 141 1.09 -20.31 -0.09
CA ALA A 141 2.02 -20.78 -1.10
C ALA A 141 3.13 -19.75 -1.40
N ALA A 142 2.79 -18.46 -1.45
CA ALA A 142 3.76 -17.39 -1.65
C ALA A 142 4.72 -17.30 -0.46
N VAL A 143 4.21 -17.30 0.77
CA VAL A 143 5.03 -17.23 1.99
C VAL A 143 5.95 -18.47 2.10
N GLU A 144 5.45 -19.66 1.78
CA GLU A 144 6.28 -20.88 1.76
C GLU A 144 7.43 -20.74 0.74
N TYR A 145 7.13 -20.26 -0.47
CA TYR A 145 8.13 -20.03 -1.50
C TYR A 145 9.19 -19.03 -1.04
N ILE A 146 8.77 -17.86 -0.53
CA ILE A 146 9.64 -16.76 -0.11
C ILE A 146 10.50 -17.18 1.08
N THR A 147 9.91 -17.77 2.12
CA THR A 147 10.63 -18.19 3.34
C THR A 147 11.67 -19.25 3.04
N LYS A 148 11.38 -20.20 2.14
CA LYS A 148 12.34 -21.20 1.66
C LYS A 148 13.47 -20.56 0.86
N LEU A 149 13.15 -19.62 -0.04
CA LEU A 149 14.15 -18.95 -0.88
C LEU A 149 15.13 -18.09 -0.04
N ARG A 150 14.61 -17.40 0.98
CA ARG A 150 15.39 -16.44 1.79
C ARG A 150 15.92 -16.97 3.12
N GLY A 151 15.53 -18.18 3.51
CA GLY A 151 15.95 -18.76 4.79
C GLY A 151 15.36 -18.04 6.00
N VAL A 152 14.20 -17.37 5.85
CA VAL A 152 13.49 -16.70 6.94
C VAL A 152 12.32 -17.53 7.43
N SER A 153 11.87 -17.33 8.66
CA SER A 153 10.70 -18.02 9.21
C SER A 153 9.41 -17.22 9.10
N LYS A 154 9.51 -15.90 8.87
CA LYS A 154 8.39 -14.97 8.83
C LYS A 154 8.56 -13.95 7.71
N VAL A 155 7.44 -13.40 7.25
CA VAL A 155 7.39 -12.23 6.38
C VAL A 155 6.51 -11.14 7.00
N ASP A 156 6.81 -9.89 6.74
CA ASP A 156 5.90 -8.79 7.03
C ASP A 156 4.83 -8.71 5.93
N LEU A 157 3.57 -8.49 6.32
CA LEU A 157 2.45 -8.44 5.38
C LEU A 157 1.84 -7.05 5.32
N LEU A 158 1.51 -6.59 4.12
CA LEU A 158 0.62 -5.46 3.90
C LEU A 158 -0.51 -5.90 2.97
N GLY A 159 -1.76 -5.67 3.38
CA GLY A 159 -2.93 -5.83 2.51
C GLY A 159 -3.61 -4.49 2.28
N TRP A 160 -4.00 -4.20 1.04
CA TRP A 160 -4.79 -3.02 0.68
C TRP A 160 -6.24 -3.40 0.41
N SER A 161 -7.22 -2.67 0.99
CA SER A 161 -8.65 -2.86 0.73
C SER A 161 -9.09 -4.32 0.92
N ALA A 162 -9.58 -5.01 -0.11
CA ALA A 162 -9.89 -6.45 -0.06
C ALA A 162 -8.66 -7.31 0.31
N GLY A 163 -7.45 -6.85 0.00
CA GLY A 163 -6.21 -7.48 0.43
C GLY A 163 -6.07 -7.55 1.95
N THR A 164 -6.70 -6.64 2.70
CA THR A 164 -6.72 -6.68 4.17
C THR A 164 -7.47 -7.90 4.70
N GLN A 165 -8.56 -8.31 4.04
CA GLN A 165 -9.32 -9.51 4.40
C GLN A 165 -8.47 -10.77 4.15
N ARG A 166 -7.75 -10.80 3.03
CA ARG A 166 -6.88 -11.90 2.61
C ARG A 166 -5.68 -12.05 3.52
N ALA A 167 -4.91 -10.97 3.70
CA ALA A 167 -3.72 -10.94 4.56
C ALA A 167 -4.09 -11.11 6.06
N GLY A 168 -5.19 -10.50 6.51
CA GLY A 168 -5.67 -10.63 7.88
C GLY A 168 -6.16 -12.04 8.19
N LEU A 169 -6.88 -12.69 7.25
CA LEU A 169 -7.28 -14.10 7.41
C LEU A 169 -6.04 -15.00 7.48
N TYR A 170 -5.07 -14.81 6.59
CA TYR A 170 -3.82 -15.55 6.64
C TYR A 170 -3.09 -15.37 7.99
N ALA A 171 -2.98 -14.14 8.48
CA ALA A 171 -2.35 -13.86 9.77
C ALA A 171 -3.10 -14.49 10.97
N MET A 172 -4.43 -14.66 10.88
CA MET A 172 -5.23 -15.39 11.88
C MET A 172 -4.98 -16.91 11.82
N GLN A 173 -4.69 -17.44 10.63
CA GLN A 173 -4.47 -18.88 10.40
C GLN A 173 -3.02 -19.28 10.69
N HIS A 174 -2.04 -18.43 10.35
CA HIS A 174 -0.61 -18.69 10.40
C HIS A 174 0.18 -17.57 11.11
N PRO A 175 -0.17 -17.19 12.36
CA PRO A 175 0.51 -16.11 13.07
C PRO A 175 2.01 -16.35 13.27
N GLU A 176 2.44 -17.61 13.28
CA GLU A 176 3.84 -18.01 13.39
C GLU A 176 4.68 -17.67 12.14
N ARG A 177 4.04 -17.43 10.99
CA ARG A 177 4.68 -17.09 9.72
C ARG A 177 4.66 -15.60 9.39
N VAL A 178 3.97 -14.79 10.21
CA VAL A 178 3.83 -13.34 10.02
C VAL A 178 4.65 -12.59 11.05
N GLY A 179 5.51 -11.67 10.60
CA GLY A 179 6.27 -10.75 11.43
C GLY A 179 5.38 -9.61 11.91
N LYS A 180 4.94 -8.78 10.98
CA LYS A 180 4.08 -7.62 11.19
C LYS A 180 2.98 -7.61 10.14
N LEU A 181 1.82 -7.02 10.49
CA LEU A 181 0.66 -6.91 9.63
C LEU A 181 0.24 -5.46 9.46
N VAL A 182 0.21 -4.97 8.23
CA VAL A 182 -0.38 -3.67 7.88
C VAL A 182 -1.71 -3.91 7.18
N LEU A 183 -2.78 -3.40 7.75
CA LEU A 183 -4.12 -3.36 7.19
C LEU A 183 -4.36 -1.95 6.64
N TYR A 184 -4.16 -1.79 5.33
CA TYR A 184 -4.34 -0.52 4.65
C TYR A 184 -5.74 -0.39 4.06
N ALA A 185 -6.46 0.65 4.45
CA ALA A 185 -7.84 0.92 4.05
C ALA A 185 -8.78 -0.29 4.27
N PRO A 186 -8.79 -0.90 5.48
CA PRO A 186 -9.57 -2.10 5.73
C PRO A 186 -11.06 -1.79 5.89
N GLN A 187 -11.88 -2.81 5.64
CA GLN A 187 -13.26 -2.87 6.11
C GLN A 187 -13.38 -4.02 7.12
N TRP A 188 -14.08 -3.80 8.21
CA TRP A 188 -14.35 -4.87 9.17
C TRP A 188 -15.78 -5.41 9.03
N LYS A 189 -16.76 -4.59 9.32
CA LYS A 189 -18.18 -4.94 9.17
C LYS A 189 -18.76 -4.45 7.87
N GLY A 190 -17.99 -3.63 7.15
CA GLY A 190 -18.38 -2.93 5.95
C GLY A 190 -19.25 -1.71 6.23
N ALA A 191 -19.15 -0.70 5.39
CA ALA A 191 -20.04 0.45 5.46
C ALA A 191 -21.48 -0.04 5.32
N ALA A 192 -22.33 0.33 6.27
CA ALA A 192 -23.76 -0.05 6.26
C ALA A 192 -24.43 0.34 4.93
N GLU A 193 -24.02 1.46 4.36
CA GLU A 193 -24.47 1.98 3.07
C GLU A 193 -24.12 1.07 1.89
N TYR A 194 -22.94 0.43 1.89
CA TYR A 194 -22.59 -0.49 0.81
C TYR A 194 -23.43 -1.76 0.86
N ARG A 195 -23.61 -2.35 2.05
CA ARG A 195 -24.50 -3.52 2.23
C ARG A 195 -25.93 -3.19 1.84
N GLU A 196 -26.41 -1.98 2.20
CA GLU A 196 -27.72 -1.51 1.83
C GLU A 196 -27.86 -1.31 0.31
N ARG A 197 -26.85 -0.79 -0.38
CA ARG A 197 -26.83 -0.68 -1.85
C ARG A 197 -26.90 -2.05 -2.52
N VAL A 198 -26.15 -3.02 -2.04
CA VAL A 198 -26.18 -4.41 -2.57
C VAL A 198 -27.55 -5.04 -2.31
N ARG A 199 -28.10 -4.89 -1.09
CA ARG A 199 -29.42 -5.37 -0.73
C ARG A 199 -30.49 -4.77 -1.63
N LYS A 200 -30.54 -3.44 -1.78
CA LYS A 200 -31.49 -2.73 -2.66
C LYS A 200 -31.38 -3.16 -4.11
N ARG A 201 -30.15 -3.38 -4.61
CA ARG A 201 -29.97 -3.89 -5.97
C ARG A 201 -30.65 -5.25 -6.17
N ILE A 202 -30.50 -6.17 -5.22
CA ILE A 202 -31.11 -7.50 -5.28
C ILE A 202 -32.63 -7.40 -5.17
N GLU A 203 -33.13 -6.62 -4.21
CA GLU A 203 -34.58 -6.40 -3.99
C GLU A 203 -35.27 -5.77 -5.21
N ASN A 204 -34.59 -4.88 -5.92
CA ASN A 204 -35.08 -4.26 -7.16
C ASN A 204 -34.92 -5.13 -8.41
N GLY A 205 -34.73 -6.46 -8.25
CA GLY A 205 -34.63 -7.42 -9.35
C GLY A 205 -33.31 -7.38 -10.10
N GLY A 206 -32.28 -6.73 -9.55
CA GLY A 206 -30.93 -6.78 -10.07
C GLY A 206 -30.34 -8.18 -9.93
N LYS A 207 -29.57 -8.61 -10.93
CA LYS A 207 -28.84 -9.89 -10.84
C LYS A 207 -27.87 -9.87 -9.67
N PRO A 208 -27.65 -11.01 -8.98
CA PRO A 208 -26.55 -11.17 -8.03
C PRO A 208 -25.23 -10.74 -8.69
N LEU A 209 -24.28 -10.24 -7.86
CA LEU A 209 -22.94 -9.95 -8.35
C LEU A 209 -22.32 -11.22 -8.92
N GLY A 210 -21.84 -11.15 -10.18
CA GLY A 210 -21.08 -12.26 -10.77
C GLY A 210 -19.73 -12.41 -10.06
N GLN A 211 -19.17 -13.61 -10.11
CA GLN A 211 -17.85 -13.93 -9.59
C GLN A 211 -16.72 -13.14 -10.28
N TYR A 212 -16.94 -12.75 -11.54
CA TYR A 212 -16.02 -11.95 -12.35
C TYR A 212 -16.67 -10.66 -12.80
N ARG A 213 -15.85 -9.66 -13.01
CA ARG A 213 -16.25 -8.34 -13.55
C ARG A 213 -15.38 -7.95 -14.73
N ILE A 214 -15.95 -7.22 -15.68
CA ILE A 214 -15.21 -6.49 -16.70
C ILE A 214 -14.78 -5.16 -16.08
N ASN A 215 -13.51 -4.84 -16.18
CA ASN A 215 -12.94 -3.61 -15.67
C ASN A 215 -12.99 -2.50 -16.75
N THR A 216 -13.13 -1.26 -16.31
CA THR A 216 -13.23 -0.09 -17.17
C THR A 216 -12.37 1.04 -16.62
N GLU A 217 -12.06 2.03 -17.46
CA GLU A 217 -11.38 3.24 -17.04
C GLU A 217 -12.14 3.96 -15.91
N VAL A 218 -13.47 4.04 -16.00
CA VAL A 218 -14.30 4.64 -14.95
C VAL A 218 -14.12 3.90 -13.63
N ALA A 219 -14.04 2.56 -13.65
CA ALA A 219 -13.80 1.77 -12.45
C ALA A 219 -12.39 1.98 -11.90
N ALA A 220 -11.38 2.12 -12.75
CA ALA A 220 -10.00 2.36 -12.32
C ALA A 220 -9.80 3.78 -11.74
N ARG A 221 -10.60 4.75 -12.17
CA ARG A 221 -10.55 6.12 -11.64
C ARG A 221 -11.42 6.32 -10.40
N SER A 222 -12.31 5.38 -10.06
CA SER A 222 -13.30 5.58 -8.99
C SER A 222 -12.64 5.80 -7.62
N ASP A 223 -11.54 5.09 -7.34
CA ASP A 223 -10.84 5.19 -6.05
C ASP A 223 -10.22 6.58 -5.80
N PHE A 224 -10.07 7.41 -6.85
CA PHE A 224 -9.51 8.75 -6.76
C PHE A 224 -10.56 9.86 -6.73
N VAL A 225 -11.81 9.56 -7.03
CA VAL A 225 -12.86 10.58 -7.24
C VAL A 225 -14.16 10.30 -6.47
N GLU A 226 -14.26 9.22 -5.69
CA GLU A 226 -15.46 8.91 -4.92
C GLU A 226 -15.50 9.63 -3.57
N GLY A 227 -16.71 9.91 -3.10
CA GLY A 227 -16.95 10.55 -1.80
C GLY A 227 -16.42 11.97 -1.73
N GLU A 228 -15.74 12.30 -0.64
CA GLU A 228 -15.13 13.63 -0.39
C GLU A 228 -14.03 13.97 -1.39
N LEU A 229 -13.39 12.97 -2.03
CA LEU A 229 -12.39 13.20 -3.06
C LEU A 229 -12.94 13.88 -4.31
N ALA A 230 -14.24 13.76 -4.58
CA ALA A 230 -14.90 14.50 -5.66
C ALA A 230 -14.85 16.03 -5.44
N LEU A 231 -14.85 16.47 -4.17
CA LEU A 231 -14.79 17.88 -3.78
C LEU A 231 -13.36 18.34 -3.48
N HIS A 232 -12.50 17.42 -3.07
CA HIS A 232 -11.13 17.67 -2.62
C HIS A 232 -10.13 16.72 -3.32
N PRO A 233 -9.87 16.87 -4.64
CA PRO A 233 -9.01 15.94 -5.38
C PRO A 233 -7.59 15.88 -4.83
N GLN A 234 -7.15 14.68 -4.43
CA GLN A 234 -5.83 14.42 -3.86
C GLN A 234 -4.86 13.74 -4.82
N PHE A 235 -5.18 13.62 -6.09
CA PHE A 235 -4.38 12.93 -7.10
C PHE A 235 -3.65 13.88 -8.06
N GLU A 236 -2.66 13.34 -8.76
CA GLU A 236 -2.00 13.94 -9.92
C GLU A 236 -2.46 13.20 -11.18
N GLU A 237 -2.90 13.93 -12.21
CA GLU A 237 -3.55 13.33 -13.38
C GLU A 237 -2.64 12.36 -14.15
N ASP A 238 -1.35 12.64 -14.26
CA ASP A 238 -0.38 11.77 -14.94
C ASP A 238 -0.14 10.46 -14.18
N VAL A 239 -0.22 10.49 -12.84
CA VAL A 239 -0.16 9.28 -11.99
C VAL A 239 -1.38 8.42 -12.22
N VAL A 240 -2.58 9.01 -12.16
CA VAL A 240 -3.83 8.29 -12.40
C VAL A 240 -3.90 7.75 -13.82
N ALA A 241 -3.48 8.52 -14.83
CA ALA A 241 -3.46 8.05 -16.21
C ALA A 241 -2.52 6.85 -16.41
N LEU A 242 -1.34 6.86 -15.77
CA LEU A 242 -0.42 5.73 -15.79
C LEU A 242 -1.03 4.51 -15.10
N TYR A 243 -1.56 4.70 -13.88
CA TYR A 243 -2.20 3.63 -13.11
C TYR A 243 -3.33 2.97 -13.89
N VAL A 244 -4.25 3.76 -14.43
CA VAL A 244 -5.39 3.26 -15.24
C VAL A 244 -4.91 2.44 -16.42
N ARG A 245 -3.89 2.91 -17.13
CA ARG A 245 -3.32 2.20 -18.27
C ARG A 245 -2.76 0.84 -17.87
N GLU A 246 -1.92 0.80 -16.83
CA GLU A 246 -1.26 -0.43 -16.39
C GLU A 246 -2.25 -1.40 -15.76
N ALA A 247 -3.18 -0.91 -14.95
CA ALA A 247 -4.23 -1.70 -14.34
C ALA A 247 -5.12 -2.38 -15.38
N LEU A 248 -5.60 -1.65 -16.39
CA LEU A 248 -6.43 -2.21 -17.45
C LEU A 248 -5.66 -3.14 -18.39
N GLN A 249 -4.38 -2.88 -18.61
CA GLN A 249 -3.53 -3.77 -19.42
C GLN A 249 -3.34 -5.12 -18.74
N THR A 250 -3.21 -5.13 -17.42
CA THR A 250 -2.97 -6.33 -16.62
C THR A 250 -4.27 -7.06 -16.30
N ASP A 251 -5.31 -6.32 -15.93
CA ASP A 251 -6.60 -6.86 -15.47
C ASP A 251 -7.79 -6.27 -16.24
N PRO A 252 -7.95 -6.55 -17.54
CA PRO A 252 -9.16 -6.15 -18.29
C PRO A 252 -10.41 -6.83 -17.75
N GLN A 253 -10.24 -7.96 -17.08
CA GLN A 253 -11.24 -8.70 -16.31
C GLN A 253 -10.60 -9.27 -15.06
N SER A 254 -11.29 -9.21 -13.93
CA SER A 254 -10.80 -9.75 -12.65
C SER A 254 -11.90 -10.40 -11.83
N PRO A 255 -11.56 -11.22 -10.83
CA PRO A 255 -12.49 -11.68 -9.83
C PRO A 255 -13.18 -10.52 -9.11
N ASN A 256 -14.43 -10.73 -8.74
CA ASN A 256 -15.25 -9.69 -8.12
C ASN A 256 -15.19 -9.80 -6.59
N ALA A 257 -14.21 -9.17 -5.96
CA ALA A 257 -14.04 -9.20 -4.50
C ALA A 257 -15.26 -8.66 -3.72
N PHE A 258 -16.14 -7.89 -4.34
CA PHE A 258 -17.38 -7.42 -3.70
C PHE A 258 -18.36 -8.55 -3.34
N VAL A 259 -18.19 -9.75 -3.90
CA VAL A 259 -18.95 -10.93 -3.50
C VAL A 259 -18.63 -11.31 -2.05
N ASP A 260 -17.37 -11.19 -1.62
CA ASP A 260 -16.96 -11.47 -0.24
C ASP A 260 -17.52 -10.47 0.78
N PHE A 261 -17.77 -9.23 0.36
CA PHE A 261 -18.26 -8.19 1.27
C PHE A 261 -19.66 -8.47 1.82
N SER A 262 -20.42 -9.38 1.20
CA SER A 262 -21.66 -9.88 1.79
C SER A 262 -21.44 -10.75 3.05
N ASN A 263 -20.22 -11.27 3.22
CA ASN A 263 -19.84 -12.18 4.30
C ASN A 263 -19.08 -11.49 5.46
N LEU A 264 -18.96 -10.15 5.43
CA LEU A 264 -18.31 -9.42 6.53
C LEU A 264 -19.09 -9.53 7.85
N PRO A 265 -18.41 -9.60 8.98
CA PRO A 265 -16.96 -9.55 9.17
C PRO A 265 -16.28 -10.90 8.93
N ILE A 266 -15.19 -10.93 8.16
CA ILE A 266 -14.34 -12.10 7.98
C ILE A 266 -13.26 -12.15 9.08
N LEU A 267 -12.73 -10.98 9.45
CA LEU A 267 -11.66 -10.87 10.43
C LEU A 267 -12.22 -10.84 11.85
N ASP A 268 -11.68 -11.72 12.69
CA ASP A 268 -11.87 -11.69 14.14
C ASP A 268 -10.64 -11.01 14.80
N PRO A 269 -10.76 -9.79 15.33
CA PRO A 269 -9.65 -9.08 15.94
C PRO A 269 -9.04 -9.82 17.14
N LEU A 270 -9.81 -10.68 17.83
CA LEU A 270 -9.31 -11.48 18.94
C LEU A 270 -8.36 -12.61 18.51
N ARG A 271 -8.34 -12.95 17.23
CA ARG A 271 -7.44 -13.94 16.64
C ARG A 271 -6.19 -13.34 16.00
N ILE A 272 -6.12 -12.01 15.84
CA ILE A 272 -4.93 -11.32 15.31
C ILE A 272 -3.98 -11.06 16.47
N THR A 273 -2.90 -11.84 16.52
CA THR A 273 -1.92 -11.84 17.63
C THR A 273 -0.57 -11.20 17.27
N VAL A 274 -0.32 -10.97 15.99
CA VAL A 274 0.91 -10.36 15.48
C VAL A 274 0.87 -8.83 15.60
N PRO A 275 2.03 -8.13 15.67
CA PRO A 275 2.08 -6.68 15.61
C PRO A 275 1.29 -6.16 14.41
N THR A 276 0.35 -5.23 14.66
CA THR A 276 -0.62 -4.82 13.63
C THR A 276 -0.77 -3.31 13.55
N MET A 277 -0.68 -2.77 12.33
CA MET A 277 -1.04 -1.39 12.01
C MET A 277 -2.31 -1.35 11.18
N ILE A 278 -3.23 -0.45 11.55
CA ILE A 278 -4.35 -0.02 10.72
C ILE A 278 -4.00 1.37 10.20
N ILE A 279 -4.04 1.58 8.88
CA ILE A 279 -3.78 2.86 8.24
C ILE A 279 -4.79 3.13 7.14
N PHE A 280 -5.36 4.33 7.11
CA PHE A 280 -6.36 4.73 6.12
C PHE A 280 -6.45 6.26 6.00
N GLY A 281 -7.10 6.73 4.96
CA GLY A 281 -7.31 8.16 4.70
C GLY A 281 -8.60 8.69 5.32
N GLU A 282 -8.61 9.97 5.68
CA GLU A 282 -9.78 10.68 6.23
C GLU A 282 -10.98 10.66 5.26
N TYR A 283 -10.70 10.78 3.96
CA TYR A 283 -11.73 10.81 2.90
C TYR A 283 -12.03 9.43 2.30
N ASP A 284 -11.43 8.38 2.85
CA ASP A 284 -11.71 7.02 2.39
C ASP A 284 -13.21 6.73 2.54
N TYR A 285 -13.86 6.34 1.44
CA TYR A 285 -15.29 6.06 1.44
C TYR A 285 -15.64 4.64 1.88
N PHE A 286 -14.64 3.73 1.96
CA PHE A 286 -14.79 2.36 2.44
C PHE A 286 -14.32 2.17 3.88
N ALA A 287 -13.09 2.62 4.20
CA ALA A 287 -12.49 2.49 5.51
C ALA A 287 -12.96 3.64 6.41
N LYS A 288 -13.83 3.35 7.37
CA LYS A 288 -14.44 4.35 8.23
C LYS A 288 -13.97 4.18 9.67
N GLU A 289 -13.65 5.30 10.32
CA GLU A 289 -13.18 5.33 11.70
C GLU A 289 -14.15 4.64 12.65
N GLU A 290 -15.46 4.87 12.50
CA GLU A 290 -16.50 4.26 13.32
C GLU A 290 -16.59 2.73 13.18
N ASP A 291 -16.16 2.16 12.05
CA ASP A 291 -16.02 0.71 11.86
C ASP A 291 -14.70 0.18 12.42
N LEU A 292 -13.64 0.95 12.29
CA LEU A 292 -12.28 0.49 12.55
C LEU A 292 -11.81 0.70 13.99
N LEU A 293 -12.27 1.73 14.71
CA LEU A 293 -11.93 1.92 16.13
C LEU A 293 -12.38 0.76 17.02
N PRO A 294 -13.61 0.22 16.87
CA PRO A 294 -14.02 -0.97 17.60
C PRO A 294 -13.20 -2.22 17.24
N PHE A 295 -12.80 -2.38 15.97
CA PHE A 295 -11.91 -3.44 15.54
C PHE A 295 -10.53 -3.32 16.19
N PHE A 296 -9.92 -2.14 16.11
CA PHE A 296 -8.62 -1.83 16.68
C PHE A 296 -8.59 -2.07 18.20
N SER A 297 -9.64 -1.63 18.91
CA SER A 297 -9.72 -1.80 20.37
C SER A 297 -9.69 -3.27 20.78
N GLN A 298 -10.29 -4.16 19.97
CA GLN A 298 -10.41 -5.60 20.22
C GLN A 298 -9.22 -6.41 19.73
N LEU A 299 -8.27 -5.83 18.94
CA LEU A 299 -7.08 -6.56 18.49
C LEU A 299 -6.37 -7.21 19.68
N LYS A 300 -6.12 -8.52 19.58
CA LYS A 300 -5.49 -9.32 20.63
C LYS A 300 -4.07 -8.87 20.92
N THR A 301 -3.33 -8.47 19.88
CA THR A 301 -1.99 -7.94 20.04
C THR A 301 -1.99 -6.63 20.83
N ARG A 302 -0.96 -6.41 21.66
CA ARG A 302 -0.71 -5.14 22.34
C ARG A 302 0.19 -4.21 21.51
N ASP A 303 0.99 -4.76 20.62
CA ASP A 303 1.80 -4.00 19.67
C ASP A 303 0.92 -3.63 18.46
N LYS A 304 0.23 -2.51 18.58
CA LYS A 304 -0.71 -2.05 17.56
C LYS A 304 -0.66 -0.55 17.35
N ARG A 305 -0.86 -0.11 16.09
CA ARG A 305 -0.89 1.29 15.68
C ARG A 305 -2.16 1.58 14.90
N PHE A 306 -2.78 2.72 15.15
CA PHE A 306 -3.92 3.24 14.40
C PHE A 306 -3.55 4.58 13.78
N VAL A 307 -3.62 4.67 12.45
CA VAL A 307 -3.16 5.83 11.68
C VAL A 307 -4.28 6.29 10.75
N LEU A 308 -4.77 7.49 10.98
CA LEU A 308 -5.65 8.20 10.07
C LEU A 308 -4.84 9.31 9.44
N LEU A 309 -4.73 9.32 8.10
CA LEU A 309 -4.01 10.34 7.35
C LEU A 309 -4.99 11.40 6.85
N PRO A 310 -4.81 12.68 7.26
CA PRO A 310 -5.69 13.76 6.84
C PRO A 310 -5.71 13.92 5.32
N HIS A 311 -6.87 14.23 4.79
CA HIS A 311 -7.14 14.47 3.37
C HIS A 311 -6.91 13.31 2.42
N GLY A 312 -6.40 12.16 2.90
CA GLY A 312 -6.17 10.98 2.09
C GLY A 312 -7.46 10.23 1.77
N GLY A 313 -7.52 9.62 0.60
CA GLY A 313 -8.62 8.76 0.16
C GLY A 313 -8.31 7.28 0.22
N HIS A 314 -9.04 6.49 -0.56
CA HIS A 314 -8.88 5.03 -0.62
C HIS A 314 -7.58 4.61 -1.31
N ALA A 315 -7.14 5.37 -2.32
CA ALA A 315 -5.93 5.13 -3.08
C ALA A 315 -4.72 5.95 -2.57
N LEU A 316 -4.65 6.20 -1.28
CA LEU A 316 -3.66 7.07 -0.61
C LEU A 316 -2.20 6.80 -1.02
N ILE A 317 -1.87 5.55 -1.31
CA ILE A 317 -0.55 5.12 -1.81
C ILE A 317 -0.22 5.76 -3.18
N LEU A 318 -1.22 6.17 -3.95
CA LEU A 318 -1.13 6.77 -5.29
C LEU A 318 -1.59 8.24 -5.32
N GLU A 319 -1.85 8.83 -4.14
CA GLU A 319 -2.28 10.22 -3.98
C GLU A 319 -1.10 11.16 -3.68
N LYS A 320 -1.35 12.46 -3.64
CA LYS A 320 -0.32 13.49 -3.41
C LYS A 320 0.45 13.29 -2.10
N ASP A 321 -0.23 12.79 -1.06
CA ASP A 321 0.36 12.54 0.26
C ASP A 321 0.92 11.10 0.43
N HIS A 322 1.14 10.37 -0.69
CA HIS A 322 1.70 9.00 -0.68
C HIS A 322 2.98 8.87 0.16
N ARG A 323 3.83 9.88 0.20
CA ARG A 323 5.06 9.86 1.00
C ARG A 323 4.79 9.69 2.50
N ARG A 324 3.73 10.30 3.02
CA ARG A 324 3.36 10.14 4.45
C ARG A 324 2.92 8.72 4.72
N PHE A 325 2.10 8.15 3.83
CA PHE A 325 1.71 6.75 3.89
C PHE A 325 2.93 5.82 3.85
N GLN A 326 3.82 6.02 2.89
CA GLN A 326 5.03 5.24 2.73
C GLN A 326 5.94 5.29 3.96
N GLN A 327 6.10 6.47 4.59
CA GLN A 327 6.89 6.65 5.80
C GLN A 327 6.27 5.93 7.00
N GLU A 328 4.94 5.94 7.16
CA GLU A 328 4.25 5.20 8.22
C GLU A 328 4.45 3.70 8.07
N VAL A 329 4.33 3.17 6.84
CA VAL A 329 4.55 1.75 6.55
C VAL A 329 6.00 1.36 6.85
N LEU A 330 6.98 2.11 6.31
CA LEU A 330 8.40 1.85 6.56
C LEU A 330 8.74 1.91 8.05
N SER A 331 8.28 2.98 8.74
CA SER A 331 8.49 3.15 10.18
C SER A 331 7.89 2.01 11.00
N PHE A 332 6.76 1.43 10.57
CA PHE A 332 6.16 0.30 11.25
C PHE A 332 6.92 -1.00 10.99
N PHE A 333 7.37 -1.25 9.77
CA PHE A 333 8.15 -2.44 9.43
C PHE A 333 9.56 -2.41 10.04
N ASP A 334 10.19 -1.25 10.17
CA ASP A 334 11.55 -1.11 10.76
C ASP A 334 11.57 -1.19 12.29
N ARG A 335 10.43 -1.27 12.96
CA ARG A 335 10.40 -1.45 14.42
C ARG A 335 11.03 -2.79 14.82
N PRO A 336 11.78 -2.81 15.95
CA PRO A 336 12.36 -4.04 16.48
C PRO A 336 11.31 -5.09 16.89
#